data_c955adf583f2212df08f3427d817f1bb
#
_entry.id   c955adf583f2212df08f3427d817f1bb
#
_cell.length_a   1.000
_cell.length_b   1.000
_cell.length_c   1.000
_cell.angle_alpha   90.00
_cell.angle_beta   90.00
_cell.angle_gamma   90.00
#
_symmetry.space_group_name_H-M   'P 1'
#
loop_
_entity.id
_entity.type
_entity.pdbx_description
1 polymer ?
#
loop_
_entity_poly.entity_id
_entity_poly.type
_entity_poly.pdbx_seq_one_letter_code
_entity_poly.pdbx_strand_id
1 'polypeptide(L)'
;MKLLVIGGSYFYGRVFVMEAAKEHDITVWNRGTYSMADFGVRQIQGDRHERTAACEKDWDAVIDFCAYAPGDVRDTVRNMTEKIGQYILISTVDVYERDPDVVKTEDTPLEERIFAGEAGAYIAGKVAAERELAAVCAEREIPYTVLRPAILYGPYNYAPRESAYIQMLLQNHVLPRFTDADGRFQFVYVKDAAQAILKCLGNEGAFGQAYNLCEDQVLTYDDFFSALKQAAEPEDLLGLQELTFTVEQAAGQGVPLPFPATAAETHLCDNDKGKRELGLVYTDLAEGMRRTYRAFRNVYLQ
;
A
#
# COMPACT_ATOMS: atom_id res chain seq x y z
N MET A 1 -15.02 -18.05 -1.53
CA MET A 1 -14.75 -17.84 -0.08
C MET A 1 -15.61 -16.69 0.41
N LYS A 2 -15.95 -16.67 1.71
CA LYS A 2 -16.58 -15.53 2.39
C LYS A 2 -15.49 -14.67 3.00
N LEU A 3 -15.29 -13.47 2.46
CA LEU A 3 -14.22 -12.57 2.87
C LEU A 3 -14.78 -11.36 3.62
N LEU A 4 -14.18 -11.04 4.75
CA LEU A 4 -14.37 -9.75 5.43
C LEU A 4 -13.19 -8.84 5.09
N VAL A 5 -13.49 -7.65 4.57
CA VAL A 5 -12.48 -6.63 4.24
C VAL A 5 -12.66 -5.45 5.17
N ILE A 6 -11.74 -5.26 6.11
CA ILE A 6 -11.74 -4.12 7.02
C ILE A 6 -11.04 -2.94 6.33
N GLY A 7 -11.79 -1.85 6.14
CA GLY A 7 -11.41 -0.74 5.26
C GLY A 7 -11.88 -0.96 3.83
N GLY A 8 -10.98 -1.21 2.89
CA GLY A 8 -11.29 -1.70 1.54
C GLY A 8 -11.99 -0.73 0.57
N SER A 9 -12.30 0.50 0.98
CA SER A 9 -13.04 1.44 0.14
C SER A 9 -12.19 2.50 -0.56
N TYR A 10 -10.91 2.51 -0.29
CA TYR A 10 -9.96 3.47 -0.84
C TYR A 10 -8.73 2.77 -1.41
N PHE A 11 -8.17 3.28 -2.50
CA PHE A 11 -6.95 2.89 -3.19
C PHE A 11 -6.68 1.37 -3.22
N TYR A 12 -5.68 0.87 -2.48
CA TYR A 12 -5.27 -0.53 -2.48
C TYR A 12 -6.43 -1.47 -2.14
N GLY A 13 -7.14 -1.16 -1.05
CA GLY A 13 -8.29 -1.96 -0.64
C GLY A 13 -9.42 -1.95 -1.68
N ARG A 14 -9.66 -0.80 -2.34
CA ARG A 14 -10.66 -0.69 -3.42
C ARG A 14 -10.29 -1.57 -4.61
N VAL A 15 -9.02 -1.52 -5.04
CA VAL A 15 -8.54 -2.35 -6.16
C VAL A 15 -8.63 -3.83 -5.80
N PHE A 16 -8.26 -4.22 -4.57
CA PHE A 16 -8.45 -5.59 -4.11
C PHE A 16 -9.92 -6.02 -4.15
N VAL A 17 -10.84 -5.22 -3.60
CA VAL A 17 -12.29 -5.55 -3.62
C VAL A 17 -12.80 -5.70 -5.05
N MET A 18 -12.41 -4.82 -5.98
CA MET A 18 -12.80 -4.90 -7.39
C MET A 18 -12.33 -6.20 -8.06
N GLU A 19 -11.14 -6.66 -7.74
CA GLU A 19 -10.61 -7.92 -8.30
C GLU A 19 -11.23 -9.14 -7.61
N ALA A 20 -11.30 -9.14 -6.29
CA ALA A 20 -11.76 -10.27 -5.50
C ALA A 20 -13.28 -10.53 -5.59
N ALA A 21 -14.10 -9.48 -5.79
CA ALA A 21 -15.55 -9.61 -5.92
C ALA A 21 -16.00 -10.44 -7.13
N LYS A 22 -15.11 -10.69 -8.09
CA LYS A 22 -15.39 -11.52 -9.26
C LYS A 22 -15.56 -13.01 -8.90
N GLU A 23 -14.92 -13.47 -7.83
CA GLU A 23 -14.82 -14.89 -7.47
C GLU A 23 -15.18 -15.18 -6.00
N HIS A 24 -15.32 -14.13 -5.17
CA HIS A 24 -15.52 -14.28 -3.73
C HIS A 24 -16.74 -13.50 -3.24
N ASP A 25 -17.37 -14.00 -2.18
CA ASP A 25 -18.43 -13.31 -1.45
C ASP A 25 -17.82 -12.32 -0.45
N ILE A 26 -17.86 -11.02 -0.78
CA ILE A 26 -17.18 -9.98 -0.04
C ILE A 26 -18.15 -9.18 0.82
N THR A 27 -17.77 -8.97 2.08
CA THR A 27 -18.36 -7.97 2.95
C THR A 27 -17.27 -6.97 3.33
N VAL A 28 -17.50 -5.69 3.05
CA VAL A 28 -16.61 -4.60 3.47
C VAL A 28 -17.10 -4.04 4.80
N TRP A 29 -16.22 -3.92 5.78
CA TRP A 29 -16.50 -3.28 7.06
C TRP A 29 -15.67 -1.99 7.16
N ASN A 30 -16.35 -0.85 7.15
CA ASN A 30 -15.73 0.47 7.21
C ASN A 30 -16.65 1.51 7.83
N ARG A 31 -16.16 2.73 8.01
CA ARG A 31 -16.94 3.85 8.59
C ARG A 31 -17.96 4.48 7.62
N GLY A 32 -18.05 4.02 6.37
CA GLY A 32 -19.04 4.49 5.39
C GLY A 32 -18.65 5.74 4.61
N THR A 33 -17.41 6.23 4.71
CA THR A 33 -16.94 7.42 3.96
C THR A 33 -17.09 7.26 2.45
N TYR A 34 -16.86 6.06 1.93
CA TYR A 34 -17.02 5.73 0.51
C TYR A 34 -17.96 4.54 0.35
N SER A 35 -18.93 4.68 -0.54
CA SER A 35 -19.84 3.59 -0.92
C SER A 35 -19.11 2.51 -1.71
N MET A 36 -19.48 1.26 -1.44
CA MET A 36 -19.04 0.10 -2.19
C MET A 36 -20.19 -0.57 -2.97
N ALA A 37 -21.35 0.08 -3.05
CA ALA A 37 -22.55 -0.45 -3.68
C ALA A 37 -22.35 -0.81 -5.17
N ASP A 38 -21.57 -0.02 -5.89
CA ASP A 38 -21.30 -0.21 -7.33
C ASP A 38 -20.51 -1.48 -7.65
N PHE A 39 -19.91 -2.10 -6.63
CA PHE A 39 -19.10 -3.33 -6.79
C PHE A 39 -19.85 -4.61 -6.46
N GLY A 40 -21.16 -4.51 -6.15
CA GLY A 40 -21.99 -5.68 -5.85
C GLY A 40 -21.60 -6.39 -4.53
N VAL A 41 -20.89 -5.70 -3.64
CA VAL A 41 -20.44 -6.24 -2.34
C VAL A 41 -21.32 -5.74 -1.20
N ARG A 42 -21.41 -6.52 -0.11
CA ARG A 42 -22.08 -6.07 1.10
C ARG A 42 -21.20 -5.08 1.84
N GLN A 43 -21.81 -4.07 2.45
CA GLN A 43 -21.12 -3.10 3.29
C GLN A 43 -21.75 -3.08 4.68
N ILE A 44 -20.92 -3.22 5.71
CA ILE A 44 -21.28 -3.02 7.13
C ILE A 44 -20.61 -1.72 7.56
N GLN A 45 -21.42 -0.75 7.94
CA GLN A 45 -20.91 0.52 8.46
C GLN A 45 -20.71 0.42 9.98
N GLY A 46 -19.53 0.79 10.47
CA GLY A 46 -19.22 0.81 11.90
C GLY A 46 -17.75 1.05 12.16
N ASP A 47 -17.43 1.37 13.39
CA ASP A 47 -16.07 1.46 13.89
C ASP A 47 -15.53 0.05 14.20
N ARG A 48 -14.24 -0.19 13.92
CA ARG A 48 -13.60 -1.48 14.19
C ARG A 48 -13.48 -1.83 15.68
N HIS A 49 -13.54 -0.83 16.55
CA HIS A 49 -13.53 -1.01 18.00
C HIS A 49 -14.90 -1.35 18.59
N GLU A 50 -15.96 -1.26 17.79
CA GLU A 50 -17.32 -1.59 18.19
C GLU A 50 -17.73 -2.97 17.66
N ARG A 51 -18.58 -3.67 18.42
CA ARG A 51 -19.19 -4.91 17.90
C ARG A 51 -20.23 -4.56 16.86
N THR A 52 -20.07 -5.16 15.70
CA THR A 52 -21.01 -5.05 14.57
C THR A 52 -21.43 -6.44 14.09
N ALA A 53 -22.35 -6.51 13.15
CA ALA A 53 -22.75 -7.77 12.52
C ALA A 53 -21.59 -8.51 11.82
N ALA A 54 -20.44 -7.86 11.59
CA ALA A 54 -19.23 -8.51 11.11
C ALA A 54 -18.60 -9.43 12.15
N CYS A 55 -18.77 -9.13 13.45
CA CYS A 55 -18.20 -9.89 14.54
C CYS A 55 -18.96 -11.19 14.87
N GLU A 56 -20.15 -11.37 14.30
CA GLU A 56 -21.09 -12.45 14.60
C GLU A 56 -21.22 -13.46 13.45
N LYS A 57 -20.22 -13.54 12.57
CA LYS A 57 -20.22 -14.41 11.40
C LYS A 57 -18.89 -15.13 11.23
N ASP A 58 -18.98 -16.33 10.68
CA ASP A 58 -17.81 -17.06 10.18
C ASP A 58 -17.26 -16.40 8.93
N TRP A 59 -15.95 -16.26 8.87
CA TRP A 59 -15.21 -15.77 7.74
C TRP A 59 -14.12 -16.77 7.32
N ASP A 60 -14.06 -17.06 6.01
CA ASP A 60 -12.96 -17.86 5.48
C ASP A 60 -11.64 -17.10 5.56
N ALA A 61 -11.69 -15.78 5.34
CA ALA A 61 -10.57 -14.90 5.61
C ALA A 61 -11.02 -13.48 5.98
N VAL A 62 -10.21 -12.82 6.80
CA VAL A 62 -10.30 -11.38 7.14
C VAL A 62 -9.09 -10.69 6.53
N ILE A 63 -9.31 -9.63 5.76
CA ILE A 63 -8.26 -8.81 5.15
C ILE A 63 -8.32 -7.41 5.77
N ASP A 64 -7.27 -7.00 6.46
CA ASP A 64 -7.24 -5.74 7.21
C ASP A 64 -6.33 -4.71 6.58
N PHE A 65 -6.93 -3.68 6.00
CA PHE A 65 -6.23 -2.56 5.35
C PHE A 65 -5.97 -1.38 6.28
N CYS A 66 -6.60 -1.31 7.45
CA CYS A 66 -6.64 -0.10 8.25
C CYS A 66 -6.32 -0.29 9.74
N ALA A 67 -5.47 -1.24 10.07
CA ALA A 67 -4.84 -1.30 11.37
C ALA A 67 -3.65 -0.31 11.42
N TYR A 68 -3.80 0.78 12.17
CA TYR A 68 -2.84 1.88 12.23
C TYR A 68 -2.41 2.23 13.66
N ALA A 69 -3.15 1.79 14.66
CA ALA A 69 -2.91 2.11 16.05
C ALA A 69 -2.75 0.84 16.91
N PRO A 70 -2.01 0.90 18.02
CA PRO A 70 -2.00 -0.18 19.00
C PRO A 70 -3.42 -0.50 19.47
N GLY A 71 -3.75 -1.80 19.51
CA GLY A 71 -5.07 -2.29 19.85
C GLY A 71 -5.96 -2.60 18.64
N ASP A 72 -5.70 -2.01 17.48
CA ASP A 72 -6.55 -2.20 16.30
C ASP A 72 -6.77 -3.67 15.93
N VAL A 73 -5.71 -4.45 15.84
CA VAL A 73 -5.81 -5.87 15.49
C VAL A 73 -6.36 -6.69 16.65
N ARG A 74 -5.77 -6.51 17.85
CA ARG A 74 -6.13 -7.27 19.03
C ARG A 74 -7.63 -7.14 19.35
N ASP A 75 -8.14 -5.92 19.40
CA ASP A 75 -9.52 -5.66 19.80
C ASP A 75 -10.50 -6.13 18.72
N THR A 76 -10.14 -5.96 17.43
CA THR A 76 -10.92 -6.51 16.31
C THR A 76 -11.05 -8.03 16.43
N VAL A 77 -9.94 -8.75 16.58
CA VAL A 77 -9.96 -10.22 16.65
C VAL A 77 -10.68 -10.70 17.90
N ARG A 78 -10.51 -10.04 19.06
CA ARG A 78 -11.22 -10.38 20.30
C ARG A 78 -12.73 -10.13 20.23
N ASN A 79 -13.16 -9.12 19.49
CA ASN A 79 -14.59 -8.84 19.29
C ASN A 79 -15.26 -9.84 18.34
N MET A 80 -14.50 -10.49 17.45
CA MET A 80 -15.02 -11.54 16.57
C MET A 80 -15.20 -12.84 17.35
N THR A 81 -16.43 -13.26 17.57
CA THR A 81 -16.76 -14.44 18.39
C THR A 81 -16.77 -15.75 17.57
N GLU A 82 -16.96 -15.63 16.26
CA GLU A 82 -17.08 -16.75 15.35
C GLU A 82 -15.73 -17.12 14.71
N LYS A 83 -15.75 -18.11 13.83
CA LYS A 83 -14.54 -18.65 13.22
C LYS A 83 -13.92 -17.66 12.23
N ILE A 84 -12.61 -17.48 12.33
CA ILE A 84 -11.76 -16.82 11.34
C ILE A 84 -10.83 -17.89 10.75
N GLY A 85 -10.97 -18.19 9.47
CA GLY A 85 -10.14 -19.21 8.80
C GLY A 85 -8.72 -18.73 8.53
N GLN A 86 -8.54 -17.43 8.24
CA GLN A 86 -7.24 -16.78 8.03
C GLN A 86 -7.36 -15.28 8.30
N TYR A 87 -6.28 -14.66 8.81
CA TYR A 87 -6.18 -13.20 8.92
C TYR A 87 -5.03 -12.68 8.06
N ILE A 88 -5.30 -11.77 7.14
CA ILE A 88 -4.28 -11.13 6.29
C ILE A 88 -4.17 -9.67 6.69
N LEU A 89 -3.02 -9.29 7.23
CA LEU A 89 -2.74 -7.91 7.62
C LEU A 89 -1.98 -7.20 6.50
N ILE A 90 -2.47 -6.04 6.10
CA ILE A 90 -1.74 -5.13 5.23
C ILE A 90 -0.89 -4.21 6.10
N SER A 91 0.41 -4.50 6.12
CA SER A 91 1.45 -3.74 6.80
C SER A 91 2.18 -2.80 5.82
N THR A 92 3.46 -2.58 5.98
CA THR A 92 4.34 -1.76 5.14
C THR A 92 5.79 -2.20 5.31
N VAL A 93 6.65 -1.97 4.32
CA VAL A 93 8.10 -2.14 4.48
C VAL A 93 8.70 -1.17 5.49
N ASP A 94 8.02 -0.07 5.81
CA ASP A 94 8.49 0.91 6.80
C ASP A 94 8.57 0.37 8.24
N VAL A 95 8.06 -0.84 8.50
CA VAL A 95 8.17 -1.51 9.81
C VAL A 95 9.58 -1.98 10.14
N TYR A 96 10.46 -2.08 9.17
CA TYR A 96 11.83 -2.54 9.39
C TYR A 96 12.72 -1.50 10.05
N GLU A 97 13.70 -1.98 10.81
CA GLU A 97 14.76 -1.14 11.33
C GLU A 97 15.43 -0.32 10.21
N ARG A 98 15.53 1.00 10.43
CA ARG A 98 16.05 1.91 9.41
C ARG A 98 17.56 1.85 9.34
N ASP A 99 18.04 1.43 8.18
CA ASP A 99 19.43 1.45 7.76
C ASP A 99 19.45 1.62 6.23
N PRO A 100 19.88 2.75 5.67
CA PRO A 100 19.84 3.02 4.24
C PRO A 100 20.80 2.15 3.43
N ASP A 101 21.79 1.53 4.06
CA ASP A 101 22.81 0.71 3.41
C ASP A 101 22.41 -0.77 3.33
N VAL A 102 21.29 -1.15 3.97
CA VAL A 102 20.83 -2.54 4.04
C VAL A 102 19.55 -2.74 3.23
N VAL A 103 19.56 -3.70 2.30
CA VAL A 103 18.36 -4.20 1.64
C VAL A 103 17.59 -5.11 2.62
N LYS A 104 16.34 -4.79 2.91
CA LYS A 104 15.52 -5.47 3.92
C LYS A 104 14.93 -6.77 3.36
N THR A 105 15.06 -7.84 4.11
CA THR A 105 14.35 -9.10 3.89
C THR A 105 13.26 -9.25 4.96
N GLU A 106 12.40 -10.25 4.82
CA GLU A 106 11.34 -10.51 5.80
C GLU A 106 11.89 -10.91 7.19
N ASP A 107 13.15 -11.32 7.27
CA ASP A 107 13.87 -11.65 8.51
C ASP A 107 14.52 -10.43 9.18
N THR A 108 14.51 -9.27 8.51
CA THR A 108 15.05 -8.03 9.08
C THR A 108 14.25 -7.63 10.32
N PRO A 109 14.90 -7.25 11.44
CA PRO A 109 14.22 -6.83 12.65
C PRO A 109 13.25 -5.67 12.40
N LEU A 110 12.16 -5.68 13.17
CA LEU A 110 11.20 -4.56 13.16
C LEU A 110 11.77 -3.38 13.93
N GLU A 111 11.40 -2.18 13.51
CA GLU A 111 11.82 -0.93 14.12
C GLU A 111 11.35 -0.82 15.58
N GLU A 112 12.29 -0.54 16.48
CA GLU A 112 12.01 -0.36 17.91
C GLU A 112 12.11 1.10 18.35
N ARG A 113 12.74 1.93 17.52
CA ARG A 113 12.89 3.36 17.80
C ARG A 113 11.57 4.08 17.55
N ILE A 114 11.29 5.06 18.38
CA ILE A 114 10.10 5.90 18.25
C ILE A 114 10.52 7.20 17.57
N PHE A 115 9.96 7.44 16.41
CA PHE A 115 10.15 8.69 15.67
C PHE A 115 9.03 9.66 15.98
N ALA A 116 9.33 10.96 15.93
CA ALA A 116 8.34 12.01 16.11
C ALA A 116 7.45 12.19 14.86
N GLY A 117 6.29 12.81 15.05
CA GLY A 117 5.37 13.18 13.98
C GLY A 117 4.50 12.04 13.47
N GLU A 118 3.69 12.33 12.44
CA GLU A 118 2.71 11.40 11.90
C GLU A 118 3.34 10.15 11.27
N ALA A 119 4.46 10.30 10.57
CA ALA A 119 5.18 9.17 9.99
C ALA A 119 5.72 8.23 11.07
N GLY A 120 6.26 8.78 12.17
CA GLY A 120 6.71 7.97 13.31
C GLY A 120 5.57 7.23 13.99
N ALA A 121 4.44 7.89 14.20
CA ALA A 121 3.23 7.27 14.75
C ALA A 121 2.69 6.15 13.85
N TYR A 122 2.71 6.36 12.53
CA TYR A 122 2.32 5.35 11.54
C TYR A 122 3.22 4.10 11.62
N ILE A 123 4.54 4.27 11.64
CA ILE A 123 5.50 3.15 11.75
C ILE A 123 5.27 2.38 13.05
N ALA A 124 5.22 3.08 14.18
CA ALA A 124 5.00 2.46 15.48
C ALA A 124 3.65 1.70 15.54
N GLY A 125 2.59 2.26 14.94
CA GLY A 125 1.29 1.61 14.84
C GLY A 125 1.32 0.35 14.01
N LYS A 126 2.01 0.34 12.86
CA LYS A 126 2.17 -0.85 12.01
C LYS A 126 3.01 -1.94 12.68
N VAL A 127 4.10 -1.57 13.35
CA VAL A 127 4.90 -2.53 14.16
C VAL A 127 4.04 -3.14 15.27
N ALA A 128 3.27 -2.33 15.99
CA ALA A 128 2.35 -2.81 17.03
C ALA A 128 1.30 -3.76 16.45
N ALA A 129 0.71 -3.42 15.29
CA ALA A 129 -0.29 -4.27 14.62
C ALA A 129 0.26 -5.65 14.24
N GLU A 130 1.49 -5.75 13.74
CA GLU A 130 2.12 -7.04 13.44
C GLU A 130 2.39 -7.88 14.70
N ARG A 131 2.90 -7.25 15.76
CA ARG A 131 3.14 -7.92 17.05
C ARG A 131 1.85 -8.40 17.69
N GLU A 132 0.80 -7.58 17.67
CA GLU A 132 -0.52 -7.94 18.18
C GLU A 132 -1.15 -9.07 17.38
N LEU A 133 -1.03 -9.04 16.04
CA LEU A 133 -1.53 -10.09 15.17
C LEU A 133 -0.93 -11.45 15.54
N ALA A 134 0.39 -11.52 15.63
CA ALA A 134 1.08 -12.76 15.99
C ALA A 134 0.60 -13.29 17.35
N ALA A 135 0.46 -12.41 18.35
CA ALA A 135 0.04 -12.80 19.69
C ALA A 135 -1.44 -13.27 19.72
N VAL A 136 -2.37 -12.47 19.19
CA VAL A 136 -3.80 -12.78 19.28
C VAL A 136 -4.20 -13.95 18.36
N CYS A 137 -3.52 -14.12 17.24
CA CYS A 137 -3.75 -15.27 16.36
C CYS A 137 -3.21 -16.56 16.97
N ALA A 138 -2.08 -16.51 17.68
CA ALA A 138 -1.59 -17.68 18.45
C ALA A 138 -2.56 -18.06 19.58
N GLU A 139 -3.14 -17.09 20.33
CA GLU A 139 -4.14 -17.34 21.38
C GLU A 139 -5.41 -18.04 20.84
N ARG A 140 -5.79 -17.78 19.59
CA ARG A 140 -7.03 -18.27 18.97
C ARG A 140 -6.81 -19.32 17.88
N GLU A 141 -5.59 -19.75 17.68
CA GLU A 141 -5.20 -20.70 16.62
C GLU A 141 -5.66 -20.27 15.23
N ILE A 142 -5.57 -18.96 14.93
CA ILE A 142 -5.95 -18.38 13.66
C ILE A 142 -4.69 -18.31 12.76
N PRO A 143 -4.68 -18.96 11.58
CA PRO A 143 -3.62 -18.74 10.59
C PRO A 143 -3.58 -17.28 10.16
N TYR A 144 -2.38 -16.69 10.03
CA TYR A 144 -2.26 -15.31 9.58
C TYR A 144 -1.15 -15.15 8.54
N THR A 145 -1.23 -14.07 7.77
CA THR A 145 -0.20 -13.65 6.80
C THR A 145 -0.04 -12.14 6.89
N VAL A 146 1.19 -11.64 6.77
CA VAL A 146 1.49 -10.21 6.74
C VAL A 146 2.01 -9.83 5.35
N LEU A 147 1.43 -8.80 4.75
CA LEU A 147 1.92 -8.24 3.50
C LEU A 147 2.52 -6.86 3.75
N ARG A 148 3.77 -6.66 3.35
CA ARG A 148 4.55 -5.44 3.55
C ARG A 148 4.81 -4.77 2.20
N PRO A 149 3.86 -3.97 1.67
CA PRO A 149 4.10 -3.24 0.43
C PRO A 149 5.11 -2.12 0.63
N ALA A 150 5.95 -1.89 -0.39
CA ALA A 150 6.71 -0.69 -0.61
C ALA A 150 5.78 0.47 -1.03
N ILE A 151 6.27 1.48 -1.73
CA ILE A 151 5.45 2.60 -2.17
C ILE A 151 4.45 2.13 -3.21
N LEU A 152 3.17 2.06 -2.81
CA LEU A 152 2.08 1.72 -3.71
C LEU A 152 1.79 2.87 -4.67
N TYR A 153 1.67 2.57 -5.95
CA TYR A 153 1.22 3.51 -6.98
C TYR A 153 0.16 2.87 -7.90
N GLY A 154 -0.58 3.68 -8.61
CA GLY A 154 -1.59 3.17 -9.54
C GLY A 154 -2.92 3.91 -9.51
N PRO A 155 -3.90 3.45 -10.31
CA PRO A 155 -5.24 4.00 -10.33
C PRO A 155 -5.88 4.06 -8.94
N TYR A 156 -6.70 5.10 -8.70
CA TYR A 156 -7.38 5.39 -7.43
C TYR A 156 -6.48 5.87 -6.29
N ASN A 157 -5.18 6.12 -6.54
CA ASN A 157 -4.30 6.76 -5.55
C ASN A 157 -4.47 8.28 -5.58
N TYR A 158 -5.39 8.79 -4.79
CA TYR A 158 -5.61 10.25 -4.66
C TYR A 158 -4.76 10.88 -3.54
N ALA A 159 -3.87 10.12 -2.88
CA ALA A 159 -2.83 10.71 -2.06
C ALA A 159 -1.87 11.51 -2.95
N PRO A 160 -1.34 12.66 -2.48
CA PRO A 160 -0.52 13.55 -3.32
C PRO A 160 0.90 12.98 -3.52
N ARG A 161 1.00 11.85 -4.20
CA ARG A 161 2.25 11.20 -4.62
C ARG A 161 2.42 11.32 -6.13
N GLU A 162 2.45 10.21 -6.89
CA GLU A 162 2.53 10.23 -8.35
C GLU A 162 1.37 11.03 -8.97
N SER A 163 0.19 10.99 -8.36
CA SER A 163 -0.98 11.74 -8.82
C SER A 163 -0.77 13.26 -8.77
N ALA A 164 -0.03 13.78 -7.79
CA ALA A 164 0.29 15.20 -7.72
C ALA A 164 1.15 15.65 -8.92
N TYR A 165 2.16 14.86 -9.29
CA TYR A 165 3.00 15.18 -10.44
C TYR A 165 2.27 15.02 -11.77
N ILE A 166 1.38 14.02 -11.88
CA ILE A 166 0.49 13.89 -13.05
C ILE A 166 -0.42 15.12 -13.16
N GLN A 167 -0.97 15.58 -12.03
CA GLN A 167 -1.80 16.79 -12.01
C GLN A 167 -0.99 18.04 -12.40
N MET A 168 0.22 18.22 -11.88
CA MET A 168 1.10 19.34 -12.25
C MET A 168 1.40 19.33 -13.75
N LEU A 169 1.71 18.16 -14.33
CA LEU A 169 1.94 18.01 -15.75
C LEU A 169 0.71 18.42 -16.58
N LEU A 170 -0.46 17.87 -16.24
CA LEU A 170 -1.68 18.03 -17.03
C LEU A 170 -2.31 19.41 -16.91
N GLN A 171 -2.30 20.02 -15.73
CA GLN A 171 -2.99 21.27 -15.45
C GLN A 171 -2.09 22.51 -15.51
N ASN A 172 -0.81 22.35 -15.19
CA ASN A 172 0.12 23.47 -15.11
C ASN A 172 1.22 23.42 -16.18
N HIS A 173 1.39 22.32 -16.90
CA HIS A 173 2.52 22.05 -17.81
C HIS A 173 3.88 22.28 -17.15
N VAL A 174 4.01 21.83 -15.88
CA VAL A 174 5.22 21.99 -15.07
C VAL A 174 5.55 20.67 -14.39
N LEU A 175 6.83 20.31 -14.39
CA LEU A 175 7.39 19.28 -13.51
C LEU A 175 8.61 19.83 -12.75
N PRO A 176 8.85 19.42 -11.51
CA PRO A 176 10.09 19.75 -10.84
C PRO A 176 11.23 18.88 -11.37
N ARG A 177 12.45 19.42 -11.29
CA ARG A 177 13.70 18.69 -11.44
C ARG A 177 14.55 18.95 -10.20
N PHE A 178 14.96 17.90 -9.52
CA PHE A 178 15.77 18.02 -8.31
C PHE A 178 17.25 17.82 -8.64
N THR A 179 18.13 18.69 -8.14
CA THR A 179 19.57 18.67 -8.47
C THR A 179 20.40 17.83 -7.51
N ASP A 180 19.86 17.54 -6.34
CA ASP A 180 20.54 16.88 -5.22
C ASP A 180 19.70 15.78 -4.55
N ALA A 181 18.62 15.33 -5.20
CA ALA A 181 17.82 14.21 -4.72
C ALA A 181 18.52 12.88 -5.08
N ASP A 182 19.21 12.31 -4.10
CA ASP A 182 19.98 11.06 -4.21
C ASP A 182 19.34 9.86 -3.49
N GLY A 183 18.15 10.03 -2.94
CA GLY A 183 17.36 8.98 -2.32
C GLY A 183 16.92 7.92 -3.32
N ARG A 184 16.84 6.68 -2.86
CA ARG A 184 16.40 5.53 -3.67
C ARG A 184 15.18 4.87 -3.04
N PHE A 185 14.28 4.40 -3.88
CA PHE A 185 13.03 3.80 -3.48
C PHE A 185 12.56 2.74 -4.48
N GLN A 186 11.58 1.95 -4.06
CA GLN A 186 10.93 0.95 -4.90
C GLN A 186 9.43 1.17 -4.87
N PHE A 187 8.79 0.86 -5.98
CA PHE A 187 7.35 0.86 -6.12
C PHE A 187 6.77 -0.55 -6.08
N VAL A 188 5.47 -0.62 -5.88
CA VAL A 188 4.64 -1.78 -6.23
C VAL A 188 3.35 -1.30 -6.88
N TYR A 189 3.05 -1.83 -8.06
CA TYR A 189 1.81 -1.51 -8.74
C TYR A 189 0.62 -2.06 -7.96
N VAL A 190 -0.40 -1.24 -7.75
CA VAL A 190 -1.51 -1.56 -6.85
C VAL A 190 -2.25 -2.85 -7.21
N LYS A 191 -2.33 -3.22 -8.49
CA LYS A 191 -2.95 -4.49 -8.92
C LYS A 191 -2.11 -5.70 -8.55
N ASP A 192 -0.78 -5.59 -8.60
CA ASP A 192 0.12 -6.69 -8.23
C ASP A 192 0.05 -6.92 -6.72
N ALA A 193 -0.01 -5.83 -5.94
CA ALA A 193 -0.26 -5.92 -4.52
C ALA A 193 -1.62 -6.57 -4.21
N ALA A 194 -2.68 -6.27 -4.97
CA ALA A 194 -3.98 -6.92 -4.84
C ALA A 194 -3.92 -8.41 -5.20
N GLN A 195 -3.15 -8.78 -6.24
CA GLN A 195 -2.91 -10.18 -6.59
C GLN A 195 -2.14 -10.93 -5.48
N ALA A 196 -1.21 -10.27 -4.78
CA ALA A 196 -0.52 -10.89 -3.65
C ALA A 196 -1.49 -11.33 -2.54
N ILE A 197 -2.51 -10.53 -2.23
CA ILE A 197 -3.56 -10.95 -1.29
C ILE A 197 -4.27 -12.20 -1.79
N LEU A 198 -4.70 -12.21 -3.06
CA LEU A 198 -5.40 -13.36 -3.66
C LEU A 198 -4.55 -14.63 -3.63
N LYS A 199 -3.24 -14.53 -3.82
CA LYS A 199 -2.30 -15.67 -3.75
C LYS A 199 -2.12 -16.20 -2.32
N CYS A 200 -2.36 -15.38 -1.30
CA CYS A 200 -2.30 -15.79 0.10
C CYS A 200 -3.60 -16.46 0.58
N LEU A 201 -4.76 -16.18 -0.06
CA LEU A 201 -6.06 -16.67 0.40
C LEU A 201 -6.12 -18.22 0.39
N GLY A 202 -6.25 -18.80 1.61
CA GLY A 202 -6.32 -20.24 1.80
C GLY A 202 -5.02 -20.99 1.46
N ASN A 203 -3.93 -20.30 1.25
CA ASN A 203 -2.62 -20.88 0.97
C ASN A 203 -1.91 -21.20 2.30
N GLU A 204 -1.89 -22.48 2.67
CA GLU A 204 -1.25 -22.94 3.91
C GLU A 204 0.26 -22.61 3.95
N GLY A 205 0.94 -22.54 2.81
CA GLY A 205 2.34 -22.13 2.72
C GLY A 205 2.57 -20.67 3.12
N ALA A 206 1.52 -19.84 3.09
CA ALA A 206 1.59 -18.44 3.50
C ALA A 206 1.24 -18.23 4.99
N PHE A 207 0.83 -19.28 5.71
CA PHE A 207 0.45 -19.17 7.12
C PHE A 207 1.67 -18.89 8.01
N GLY A 208 1.56 -17.90 8.88
CA GLY A 208 2.65 -17.46 9.75
C GLY A 208 3.76 -16.70 9.01
N GLN A 209 3.57 -16.35 7.73
CA GLN A 209 4.59 -15.71 6.91
C GLN A 209 4.35 -14.21 6.73
N ALA A 210 5.45 -13.48 6.53
CA ALA A 210 5.44 -12.13 6.01
C ALA A 210 6.02 -12.11 4.59
N TYR A 211 5.56 -11.18 3.73
CA TYR A 211 6.07 -11.00 2.37
C TYR A 211 6.23 -9.52 2.04
N ASN A 212 7.42 -9.17 1.56
CA ASN A 212 7.68 -7.87 0.95
C ASN A 212 7.05 -7.80 -0.44
N LEU A 213 6.41 -6.68 -0.72
CA LEU A 213 5.81 -6.42 -2.03
C LEU A 213 6.49 -5.20 -2.63
N CYS A 214 7.41 -5.40 -3.56
CA CYS A 214 8.09 -4.34 -4.29
C CYS A 214 8.54 -4.86 -5.66
N GLU A 215 8.66 -3.95 -6.64
CA GLU A 215 9.30 -4.23 -7.91
C GLU A 215 10.82 -4.40 -7.73
N ASP A 216 11.47 -5.06 -8.70
CA ASP A 216 12.93 -5.24 -8.71
C ASP A 216 13.66 -3.92 -8.96
N GLN A 217 13.02 -3.01 -9.69
CA GLN A 217 13.65 -1.77 -10.08
C GLN A 217 13.78 -0.81 -8.89
N VAL A 218 15.01 -0.41 -8.62
CA VAL A 218 15.32 0.67 -7.67
C VAL A 218 15.32 1.99 -8.44
N LEU A 219 14.60 2.96 -7.92
CA LEU A 219 14.32 4.24 -8.59
C LEU A 219 14.93 5.41 -7.84
N THR A 220 15.29 6.43 -8.62
CA THR A 220 15.53 7.80 -8.20
C THR A 220 14.37 8.70 -8.66
N TYR A 221 14.36 9.96 -8.25
CA TYR A 221 13.41 10.94 -8.81
C TYR A 221 13.56 11.12 -10.32
N ASP A 222 14.79 11.08 -10.84
CA ASP A 222 15.02 11.20 -12.28
C ASP A 222 14.42 10.01 -13.05
N ASP A 223 14.55 8.79 -12.52
CA ASP A 223 13.92 7.59 -13.11
C ASP A 223 12.40 7.71 -13.10
N PHE A 224 11.83 8.17 -11.98
CA PHE A 224 10.40 8.39 -11.86
C PHE A 224 9.89 9.43 -12.88
N PHE A 225 10.52 10.60 -12.98
CA PHE A 225 10.09 11.62 -13.96
C PHE A 225 10.31 11.18 -15.39
N SER A 226 11.35 10.39 -15.67
CA SER A 226 11.57 9.78 -16.99
C SER A 226 10.42 8.83 -17.35
N ALA A 227 10.03 7.96 -16.43
CA ALA A 227 8.90 7.04 -16.63
C ALA A 227 7.56 7.80 -16.78
N LEU A 228 7.34 8.85 -16.00
CA LEU A 228 6.14 9.69 -16.12
C LEU A 228 6.06 10.38 -17.49
N LYS A 229 7.16 10.98 -17.96
CA LYS A 229 7.22 11.63 -19.28
C LYS A 229 7.05 10.63 -20.42
N GLN A 230 7.56 9.41 -20.29
CA GLN A 230 7.35 8.32 -21.27
C GLN A 230 5.92 7.80 -21.30
N ALA A 231 5.21 7.86 -20.15
CA ALA A 231 3.82 7.44 -20.04
C ALA A 231 2.84 8.49 -20.56
N ALA A 232 3.25 9.76 -20.61
CA ALA A 232 2.40 10.88 -21.01
C ALA A 232 2.13 10.86 -22.52
N GLU A 233 0.93 11.32 -22.90
CA GLU A 233 0.61 11.51 -24.32
C GLU A 233 1.42 12.70 -24.88
N PRO A 234 1.86 12.65 -26.15
CA PRO A 234 2.70 13.70 -26.73
C PRO A 234 2.11 15.11 -26.62
N GLU A 235 0.78 15.24 -26.77
CA GLU A 235 0.10 16.53 -26.64
C GLU A 235 0.17 17.10 -25.22
N ASP A 236 0.22 16.27 -24.18
CA ASP A 236 0.27 16.70 -22.77
C ASP A 236 1.68 17.22 -22.40
N LEU A 237 2.69 16.86 -23.20
CA LEU A 237 4.07 17.35 -23.04
C LEU A 237 4.33 18.69 -23.78
N LEU A 238 3.39 19.18 -24.58
CA LEU A 238 3.55 20.43 -25.29
C LEU A 238 3.64 21.61 -24.32
N GLY A 239 4.73 22.36 -24.40
CA GLY A 239 4.96 23.50 -23.50
C GLY A 239 5.36 23.13 -22.07
N LEU A 240 5.69 21.87 -21.80
CA LEU A 240 6.21 21.42 -20.50
C LEU A 240 7.43 22.22 -20.10
N GLN A 241 7.41 22.78 -18.89
CA GLN A 241 8.52 23.46 -18.25
C GLN A 241 9.06 22.61 -17.10
N GLU A 242 10.37 22.45 -17.03
CA GLU A 242 11.04 21.82 -15.90
C GLU A 242 11.61 22.91 -14.98
N LEU A 243 11.11 23.00 -13.77
CA LEU A 243 11.57 23.94 -12.75
C LEU A 243 12.59 23.25 -11.84
N THR A 244 13.79 23.82 -11.78
CA THR A 244 14.90 23.24 -11.03
C THR A 244 14.91 23.68 -9.57
N PHE A 245 15.05 22.71 -8.66
CA PHE A 245 15.10 22.93 -7.22
C PHE A 245 16.21 22.07 -6.60
N THR A 246 16.77 22.53 -5.48
CA THR A 246 17.34 21.62 -4.48
C THR A 246 16.21 21.01 -3.65
N VAL A 247 16.49 19.92 -2.93
CA VAL A 247 15.53 19.30 -1.99
C VAL A 247 15.07 20.32 -0.94
N GLU A 248 16.00 21.12 -0.40
CA GLU A 248 15.68 22.17 0.57
C GLU A 248 14.78 23.26 -0.02
N GLN A 249 15.06 23.72 -1.24
CA GLN A 249 14.22 24.72 -1.93
C GLN A 249 12.83 24.18 -2.20
N ALA A 250 12.73 22.93 -2.64
CA ALA A 250 11.46 22.26 -2.89
C ALA A 250 10.61 22.19 -1.61
N ALA A 251 11.19 21.73 -0.51
CA ALA A 251 10.53 21.65 0.78
C ALA A 251 10.06 23.03 1.27
N GLY A 252 10.92 24.08 1.15
CA GLY A 252 10.61 25.45 1.56
C GLY A 252 9.51 26.12 0.71
N GLN A 253 9.31 25.69 -0.54
CA GLN A 253 8.30 26.22 -1.45
C GLN A 253 7.04 25.33 -1.55
N GLY A 254 6.96 24.23 -0.80
CA GLY A 254 5.82 23.32 -0.82
C GLY A 254 5.71 22.48 -2.10
N VAL A 255 6.83 22.31 -2.83
CA VAL A 255 6.88 21.35 -3.94
C VAL A 255 6.82 19.94 -3.37
N PRO A 256 5.94 19.05 -3.85
CA PRO A 256 5.80 17.70 -3.31
C PRO A 256 7.12 16.91 -3.34
N LEU A 257 7.44 16.25 -2.23
CA LEU A 257 8.56 15.31 -2.09
C LEU A 257 8.04 14.00 -1.44
N PRO A 258 7.17 13.24 -2.14
CA PRO A 258 6.46 12.10 -1.56
C PRO A 258 7.30 10.81 -1.49
N PHE A 259 8.51 10.82 -2.06
CA PHE A 259 9.42 9.68 -2.08
C PHE A 259 10.72 10.05 -1.34
N PRO A 260 11.54 9.07 -0.92
CA PRO A 260 12.85 9.34 -0.38
C PRO A 260 13.65 10.30 -1.25
N ALA A 261 13.96 11.48 -0.72
CA ALA A 261 14.66 12.53 -1.44
C ALA A 261 16.17 12.51 -1.18
N THR A 262 16.60 11.96 -0.05
CA THR A 262 18.00 11.89 0.34
C THR A 262 18.47 10.45 0.52
N ALA A 263 19.77 10.18 0.34
CA ALA A 263 20.35 8.86 0.56
C ALA A 263 20.03 8.30 1.96
N ALA A 264 19.96 9.16 2.98
CA ALA A 264 19.61 8.76 4.35
C ALA A 264 18.16 8.25 4.49
N GLU A 265 17.26 8.63 3.58
CA GLU A 265 15.88 8.19 3.56
C GLU A 265 15.69 6.91 2.74
N THR A 266 16.73 6.44 2.06
CA THR A 266 16.67 5.23 1.23
C THR A 266 16.19 4.03 2.06
N HIS A 267 15.20 3.31 1.51
CA HIS A 267 14.65 2.12 2.14
C HIS A 267 14.28 1.10 1.08
N LEU A 268 15.12 0.07 0.93
CA LEU A 268 15.00 -0.94 -0.12
C LEU A 268 14.72 -2.30 0.48
N CYS A 269 13.95 -3.11 -0.23
CA CYS A 269 13.54 -4.44 0.17
C CYS A 269 13.82 -5.47 -0.93
N ASP A 270 14.09 -6.69 -0.50
CA ASP A 270 14.12 -7.88 -1.33
C ASP A 270 12.69 -8.44 -1.48
N ASN A 271 12.36 -9.00 -2.64
CA ASN A 271 11.04 -9.56 -2.97
C ASN A 271 11.11 -11.04 -3.40
N ASP A 272 12.26 -11.67 -3.30
CA ASP A 272 12.50 -13.03 -3.80
C ASP A 272 11.64 -14.07 -3.08
N LYS A 273 11.34 -13.87 -1.80
CA LYS A 273 10.46 -14.77 -1.04
C LYS A 273 9.06 -14.84 -1.65
N GLY A 274 8.46 -13.68 -1.92
CA GLY A 274 7.13 -13.63 -2.54
C GLY A 274 7.09 -14.23 -3.94
N LYS A 275 8.14 -14.02 -4.75
CA LYS A 275 8.29 -14.65 -6.07
C LYS A 275 8.38 -16.16 -5.97
N ARG A 276 9.23 -16.65 -5.07
CA ARG A 276 9.49 -18.10 -4.91
C ARG A 276 8.29 -18.84 -4.34
N GLU A 277 7.65 -18.31 -3.31
CA GLU A 277 6.64 -19.03 -2.52
C GLU A 277 5.21 -18.79 -3.00
N LEU A 278 4.92 -17.58 -3.49
CA LEU A 278 3.58 -17.20 -3.97
C LEU A 278 3.49 -17.10 -5.49
N GLY A 279 4.62 -17.21 -6.20
CA GLY A 279 4.66 -17.00 -7.65
C GLY A 279 4.26 -15.57 -8.03
N LEU A 280 4.68 -14.56 -7.24
CA LEU A 280 4.39 -13.17 -7.55
C LEU A 280 5.16 -12.72 -8.79
N VAL A 281 4.47 -11.96 -9.62
CA VAL A 281 5.03 -11.31 -10.81
C VAL A 281 4.65 -9.84 -10.71
N TYR A 282 5.62 -8.98 -10.93
CA TYR A 282 5.41 -7.53 -10.82
C TYR A 282 5.32 -6.90 -12.20
N THR A 283 4.40 -5.95 -12.34
CA THR A 283 4.26 -5.10 -13.53
C THR A 283 5.45 -4.14 -13.57
N ASP A 284 6.15 -4.09 -14.71
CA ASP A 284 7.25 -3.13 -14.86
C ASP A 284 6.76 -1.67 -14.77
N LEU A 285 7.67 -0.79 -14.34
CA LEU A 285 7.35 0.62 -14.10
C LEU A 285 6.74 1.31 -15.34
N ALA A 286 7.25 1.03 -16.53
CA ALA A 286 6.77 1.70 -17.75
C ALA A 286 5.29 1.37 -18.01
N GLU A 287 4.92 0.10 -17.91
CA GLU A 287 3.53 -0.34 -18.08
C GLU A 287 2.63 0.15 -16.93
N GLY A 288 3.08 0.02 -15.68
CA GLY A 288 2.35 0.48 -14.51
C GLY A 288 2.11 1.99 -14.55
N MET A 289 3.14 2.78 -14.90
CA MET A 289 3.03 4.23 -15.03
C MET A 289 2.11 4.64 -16.17
N ARG A 290 2.16 3.96 -17.32
CA ARG A 290 1.26 4.22 -18.44
C ARG A 290 -0.21 4.00 -18.07
N ARG A 291 -0.51 2.94 -17.34
CA ARG A 291 -1.88 2.66 -16.85
C ARG A 291 -2.32 3.70 -15.82
N THR A 292 -1.43 4.09 -14.94
CA THR A 292 -1.66 5.10 -13.91
C THR A 292 -1.93 6.47 -14.53
N TYR A 293 -1.05 6.90 -15.43
CA TYR A 293 -1.19 8.16 -16.15
C TYR A 293 -2.55 8.27 -16.87
N ARG A 294 -2.93 7.25 -17.65
CA ARG A 294 -4.20 7.21 -18.36
C ARG A 294 -5.40 7.31 -17.44
N ALA A 295 -5.35 6.63 -16.29
CA ALA A 295 -6.42 6.71 -15.31
C ALA A 295 -6.60 8.12 -14.75
N PHE A 296 -5.51 8.80 -14.39
CA PHE A 296 -5.55 10.17 -13.89
C PHE A 296 -5.81 11.22 -14.98
N ARG A 297 -5.30 11.02 -16.18
CA ARG A 297 -5.61 11.87 -17.33
C ARG A 297 -7.13 12.00 -17.55
N ASN A 298 -7.83 10.87 -17.49
CA ASN A 298 -9.27 10.85 -17.61
C ASN A 298 -10.00 11.57 -16.45
N VAL A 299 -9.37 11.69 -15.28
CA VAL A 299 -9.94 12.41 -14.12
C VAL A 299 -9.65 13.90 -14.16
N TYR A 300 -8.42 14.28 -14.54
CA TYR A 300 -7.97 15.68 -14.47
C TYR A 300 -8.31 16.52 -15.70
N LEU A 301 -8.66 15.89 -16.83
CA LEU A 301 -9.03 16.59 -18.07
C LEU A 301 -10.55 16.54 -18.37
N GLN A 302 -11.36 16.00 -17.44
CA GLN A 302 -12.82 16.12 -17.45
C GLN A 302 -13.24 17.42 -16.77
#